data_2b6fd013fe8f2c03b35d0dbd303c2bd1
#
_entry.id   2b6fd013fe8f2c03b35d0dbd303c2bd1
#
_cell.length_a   1.000
_cell.length_b   1.000
_cell.length_c   1.000
_cell.angle_alpha   90.00
_cell.angle_beta   90.00
_cell.angle_gamma   90.00
#
_symmetry.space_group_name_H-M   'P 1'
#
loop_
_entity.id
_entity.type
_entity.pdbx_description
1 polymer ?
#
loop_
_entity_poly.entity_id
_entity_poly.type
_entity_poly.pdbx_seq_one_letter_code
_entity_poly.pdbx_strand_id
1 'polypeptide(L)'
;RPFMTYAILAPCGDQLGDTAYHQTLEPRLYYLYSPHEGQSDQPNFDSTPLTFNYQQLFQPRRFSGHDRLEDFDQISAGVTSRFIEDASGRESFSASLGQIFYFSDRQITTVATTTAGASQTVQTQPSSAVAGQLTWEPTDTIWSAANVLWDSEENSIEQGNAYIHYDALNGSLYNLGYRYSASDPLGSTLSEGIN
;
A
#
# COMPACT_ATOMS: atom_id res chain seq x y z
N ARG A 1 21.51 -4.44 4.21
CA ARG A 1 20.32 -4.85 3.42
C ARG A 1 20.04 -6.33 3.67
N PRO A 2 19.15 -6.75 4.47
CA PRO A 2 18.62 -8.10 4.36
C PRO A 2 17.23 -8.09 3.75
N PHE A 3 17.13 -8.59 2.53
CA PHE A 3 15.87 -9.03 1.93
C PHE A 3 15.72 -10.53 2.19
N MET A 4 14.59 -10.95 2.73
CA MET A 4 14.16 -12.34 2.65
C MET A 4 12.75 -12.38 2.08
N THR A 5 12.64 -12.76 0.82
CA THR A 5 11.37 -13.12 0.20
C THR A 5 11.38 -14.63 0.00
N TYR A 6 10.44 -15.34 0.60
CA TYR A 6 10.20 -16.75 0.35
C TYR A 6 8.89 -16.89 -0.42
N ALA A 7 8.93 -17.44 -1.61
CA ALA A 7 7.75 -17.92 -2.29
C ALA A 7 7.53 -19.38 -1.91
N ILE A 8 6.41 -19.68 -1.32
CA ILE A 8 5.97 -21.06 -1.10
C ILE A 8 4.92 -21.36 -2.16
N LEU A 9 5.29 -22.18 -3.12
CA LEU A 9 4.34 -22.74 -4.08
C LEU A 9 3.52 -23.81 -3.35
N ALA A 10 2.28 -23.49 -3.00
CA ALA A 10 1.32 -24.51 -2.60
C ALA A 10 0.51 -24.87 -3.84
N PRO A 11 0.60 -26.10 -4.35
CA PRO A 11 -0.29 -26.55 -5.40
C PRO A 11 -1.68 -26.74 -4.78
N CYS A 12 -2.51 -25.70 -4.83
CA CYS A 12 -3.92 -25.87 -4.61
C CYS A 12 -4.54 -26.14 -5.99
N GLY A 13 -4.70 -27.42 -6.30
CA GLY A 13 -5.39 -27.85 -7.50
C GLY A 13 -6.89 -27.69 -7.34
N ASP A 14 -7.40 -26.45 -7.27
CA ASP A 14 -8.83 -26.17 -7.35
C ASP A 14 -9.16 -25.84 -8.80
N GLN A 15 -9.95 -26.72 -9.42
CA GLN A 15 -10.57 -26.46 -10.71
C GLN A 15 -11.82 -25.59 -10.48
N LEU A 16 -11.75 -24.35 -10.91
CA LEU A 16 -12.94 -23.52 -11.07
C LEU A 16 -13.42 -23.68 -12.54
N GLY A 17 -14.28 -24.65 -12.77
CA GLY A 17 -14.64 -25.10 -14.12
C GLY A 17 -13.52 -25.96 -14.76
N ASP A 18 -13.26 -25.76 -16.05
CA ASP A 18 -12.21 -26.46 -16.81
C ASP A 18 -10.81 -25.83 -16.72
N THR A 19 -10.67 -24.73 -15.93
CA THR A 19 -9.40 -23.98 -15.83
C THR A 19 -8.65 -24.41 -14.57
N ALA A 20 -7.42 -24.85 -14.74
CA ALA A 20 -6.52 -25.18 -13.64
C ALA A 20 -5.74 -23.93 -13.18
N TYR A 21 -5.64 -23.75 -11.87
CA TYR A 21 -4.90 -22.64 -11.23
C TYR A 21 -3.88 -23.20 -10.25
N HIS A 22 -2.76 -22.52 -10.12
CA HIS A 22 -1.87 -22.71 -8.98
C HIS A 22 -1.85 -21.46 -8.11
N GLN A 23 -1.81 -21.68 -6.79
CA GLN A 23 -1.72 -20.61 -5.81
C GLN A 23 -0.29 -20.46 -5.32
N THR A 24 0.19 -19.24 -5.22
CA THR A 24 1.43 -18.89 -4.52
C THR A 24 1.12 -18.25 -3.17
N LEU A 25 2.02 -18.44 -2.21
CA LEU A 25 2.03 -17.69 -0.95
C LEU A 25 3.42 -17.09 -0.75
N GLU A 26 3.50 -15.77 -0.69
CA GLU A 26 4.74 -15.01 -0.69
C GLU A 26 4.85 -14.17 0.59
N PRO A 27 5.38 -14.73 1.70
CA PRO A 27 5.69 -13.93 2.87
C PRO A 27 6.89 -13.01 2.58
N ARG A 28 6.82 -11.79 3.11
CA ARG A 28 7.85 -10.78 2.92
C ARG A 28 8.17 -10.10 4.25
N LEU A 29 9.46 -10.01 4.58
CA LEU A 29 9.97 -9.29 5.73
C LEU A 29 11.03 -8.30 5.26
N TYR A 30 10.97 -7.08 5.81
CA TYR A 30 11.92 -6.02 5.48
C TYR A 30 12.27 -5.24 6.74
N TYR A 31 13.54 -5.28 7.13
CA TYR A 31 14.05 -4.47 8.22
C TYR A 31 14.76 -3.24 7.68
N LEU A 32 14.48 -2.09 8.27
CA LEU A 32 15.08 -0.83 7.89
C LEU A 32 15.55 -0.09 9.14
N TYR A 33 16.81 0.36 9.10
CA TYR A 33 17.41 1.17 10.13
C TYR A 33 18.09 2.39 9.53
N SER A 34 17.80 3.57 10.07
CA SER A 34 18.47 4.84 9.81
C SER A 34 18.42 5.67 11.09
N PRO A 35 19.57 6.10 11.63
CA PRO A 35 19.60 6.88 12.85
C PRO A 35 18.94 8.25 12.64
N HIS A 36 18.37 8.79 13.72
CA HIS A 36 17.87 10.15 13.70
C HIS A 36 19.03 11.16 13.59
N GLU A 37 18.90 12.09 12.65
CA GLU A 37 19.76 13.27 12.55
C GLU A 37 18.91 14.53 12.62
N GLY A 38 19.30 15.49 13.47
CA GLY A 38 18.58 16.75 13.65
C GLY A 38 18.57 17.57 12.36
N GLN A 39 17.39 17.86 11.82
CA GLN A 39 17.18 18.61 10.59
C GLN A 39 16.17 19.75 10.79
N SER A 40 15.91 20.13 12.04
CA SER A 40 14.88 21.10 12.38
C SER A 40 15.18 22.53 11.89
N ASP A 41 16.44 22.84 11.69
CA ASP A 41 16.95 24.13 11.19
C ASP A 41 17.04 24.18 9.66
N GLN A 42 16.83 23.04 8.99
CA GLN A 42 16.90 22.97 7.53
C GLN A 42 15.53 23.25 6.91
N PRO A 43 15.46 24.09 5.88
CA PRO A 43 14.23 24.36 5.16
C PRO A 43 13.74 23.10 4.43
N ASN A 44 12.43 23.00 4.22
CA ASN A 44 11.80 21.96 3.42
C ASN A 44 11.19 22.59 2.17
N PHE A 45 11.69 22.25 0.98
CA PHE A 45 11.22 22.78 -0.29
C PHE A 45 10.44 21.75 -1.11
N ASP A 46 10.87 20.47 -1.09
CA ASP A 46 10.36 19.44 -1.99
C ASP A 46 9.88 18.14 -1.29
N SER A 47 10.08 18.02 0.02
CA SER A 47 9.69 16.80 0.73
C SER A 47 8.26 16.88 1.24
N THR A 48 7.44 15.94 0.76
CA THR A 48 6.06 15.71 1.19
C THR A 48 5.85 14.25 1.55
N PRO A 49 4.93 13.91 2.50
CA PRO A 49 4.62 12.53 2.82
C PRO A 49 4.13 11.76 1.60
N LEU A 50 4.66 10.57 1.38
CA LEU A 50 4.16 9.65 0.37
C LEU A 50 2.83 9.03 0.83
N THR A 51 1.95 8.74 -0.12
CA THR A 51 0.71 8.02 0.17
C THR A 51 1.05 6.60 0.64
N PHE A 52 0.60 6.28 1.85
CA PHE A 52 0.85 4.97 2.43
C PHE A 52 -0.03 3.92 1.73
N ASN A 53 0.56 2.77 1.40
CA ASN A 53 -0.08 1.62 0.79
C ASN A 53 0.78 0.36 0.99
N TYR A 54 0.33 -0.80 0.49
CA TYR A 54 1.06 -2.05 0.65
C TYR A 54 2.49 -2.01 0.07
N GLN A 55 2.70 -1.39 -1.09
CA GLN A 55 4.03 -1.28 -1.70
C GLN A 55 4.95 -0.39 -0.87
N GLN A 56 4.40 0.66 -0.24
CA GLN A 56 5.15 1.59 0.60
C GLN A 56 5.74 0.93 1.85
N LEU A 57 5.16 -0.17 2.34
CA LEU A 57 5.69 -0.95 3.47
C LEU A 57 7.16 -1.38 3.26
N PHE A 58 7.55 -1.61 2.02
CA PHE A 58 8.85 -2.17 1.65
C PHE A 58 9.77 -1.16 0.95
N GLN A 59 9.45 0.12 1.06
CA GLN A 59 10.25 1.21 0.50
C GLN A 59 11.13 1.86 1.59
N PRO A 60 12.36 2.28 1.26
CA PRO A 60 13.25 2.98 2.19
C PRO A 60 12.96 4.49 2.28
N ARG A 61 11.72 4.92 2.02
CA ARG A 61 11.33 6.34 2.01
C ARG A 61 9.90 6.52 2.48
N ARG A 62 9.68 7.52 3.34
CA ARG A 62 8.36 8.02 3.75
C ARG A 62 7.99 9.32 3.02
N PHE A 63 8.99 10.03 2.51
CA PHE A 63 8.83 11.33 1.87
C PHE A 63 9.26 11.27 0.41
N SER A 64 8.64 12.10 -0.42
CA SER A 64 9.18 12.48 -1.72
C SER A 64 10.33 13.49 -1.55
N GLY A 65 11.04 13.80 -2.62
CA GLY A 65 12.12 14.79 -2.57
C GLY A 65 13.38 14.32 -1.84
N HIS A 66 14.22 15.26 -1.44
CA HIS A 66 15.53 14.97 -0.85
C HIS A 66 15.87 15.87 0.36
N ASP A 67 14.98 16.77 0.76
CA ASP A 67 15.25 17.72 1.86
C ASP A 67 15.16 17.09 3.23
N ARG A 68 14.59 15.87 3.34
CA ARG A 68 14.46 15.13 4.60
C ARG A 68 15.09 13.76 4.48
N LEU A 69 16.01 13.49 5.42
CA LEU A 69 16.56 12.15 5.67
C LEU A 69 15.73 11.52 6.78
N GLU A 70 15.10 10.43 6.48
CA GLU A 70 14.19 9.75 7.42
C GLU A 70 14.96 9.00 8.51
N ASP A 71 14.35 8.99 9.69
CA ASP A 71 14.73 8.14 10.80
C ASP A 71 13.90 6.85 10.77
N PHE A 72 14.59 5.71 10.79
CA PHE A 72 13.97 4.39 10.74
C PHE A 72 14.58 3.46 11.77
N ASP A 73 13.75 2.78 12.51
CA ASP A 73 14.05 1.55 13.22
C ASP A 73 12.77 0.72 13.22
N GLN A 74 12.61 -0.10 12.17
CA GLN A 74 11.34 -0.75 11.88
C GLN A 74 11.51 -2.08 11.17
N ILE A 75 10.51 -2.94 11.35
CA ILE A 75 10.31 -4.15 10.56
C ILE A 75 8.96 -4.08 9.84
N SER A 76 8.98 -4.31 8.55
CA SER A 76 7.78 -4.46 7.74
C SER A 76 7.53 -5.94 7.48
N ALA A 77 6.33 -6.40 7.77
CA ALA A 77 5.89 -7.76 7.50
C ALA A 77 4.69 -7.74 6.56
N GLY A 78 4.67 -8.63 5.59
CA GLY A 78 3.55 -8.76 4.66
C GLY A 78 3.49 -10.13 4.03
N VAL A 79 2.34 -10.43 3.46
CA VAL A 79 2.08 -11.64 2.73
C VAL A 79 1.27 -11.32 1.48
N THR A 80 1.62 -11.95 0.37
CA THR A 80 0.84 -11.91 -0.88
C THR A 80 0.46 -13.32 -1.27
N SER A 81 -0.79 -13.51 -1.64
CA SER A 81 -1.27 -14.75 -2.27
C SER A 81 -1.73 -14.43 -3.68
N ARG A 82 -1.32 -15.27 -4.66
CA ARG A 82 -1.69 -15.11 -6.07
C ARG A 82 -2.27 -16.39 -6.60
N PHE A 83 -3.27 -16.24 -7.47
CA PHE A 83 -3.85 -17.32 -8.25
C PHE A 83 -3.47 -17.10 -9.71
N ILE A 84 -2.71 -18.02 -10.25
CA ILE A 84 -2.14 -17.96 -11.59
C ILE A 84 -2.73 -19.10 -12.41
N GLU A 85 -3.29 -18.78 -13.55
CA GLU A 85 -3.85 -19.75 -14.49
C GLU A 85 -2.72 -20.55 -15.15
N ASP A 86 -2.78 -21.88 -15.07
CA ASP A 86 -1.70 -22.75 -15.53
C ASP A 86 -1.49 -22.70 -17.05
N ALA A 87 -2.56 -22.49 -17.81
CA ALA A 87 -2.51 -22.49 -19.27
C ALA A 87 -1.90 -21.23 -19.86
N SER A 88 -2.20 -20.07 -19.28
CA SER A 88 -1.79 -18.76 -19.80
C SER A 88 -0.64 -18.12 -19.01
N GLY A 89 -0.44 -18.52 -17.75
CA GLY A 89 0.45 -17.85 -16.82
C GLY A 89 -0.12 -16.51 -16.30
N ARG A 90 -1.37 -16.20 -16.59
CA ARG A 90 -2.03 -14.96 -16.17
C ARG A 90 -2.37 -15.02 -14.68
N GLU A 91 -2.06 -13.95 -13.96
CA GLU A 91 -2.52 -13.73 -12.60
C GLU A 91 -4.00 -13.30 -12.64
N SER A 92 -4.91 -14.17 -12.22
CA SER A 92 -6.34 -13.88 -12.22
C SER A 92 -6.80 -13.21 -10.94
N PHE A 93 -6.09 -13.44 -9.85
CA PHE A 93 -6.39 -12.84 -8.55
C PHE A 93 -5.13 -12.72 -7.73
N SER A 94 -4.98 -11.60 -7.01
CA SER A 94 -4.01 -11.48 -5.93
C SER A 94 -4.56 -10.70 -4.75
N ALA A 95 -4.12 -11.11 -3.56
CA ALA A 95 -4.42 -10.43 -2.31
C ALA A 95 -3.15 -10.27 -1.49
N SER A 96 -2.93 -9.08 -0.98
CA SER A 96 -1.76 -8.73 -0.17
C SER A 96 -2.21 -8.06 1.12
N LEU A 97 -1.52 -8.37 2.21
CA LEU A 97 -1.74 -7.77 3.52
C LEU A 97 -0.40 -7.54 4.22
N GLY A 98 -0.25 -6.42 4.91
CA GLY A 98 0.97 -6.16 5.65
C GLY A 98 0.91 -4.96 6.56
N GLN A 99 1.92 -4.85 7.43
CA GLN A 99 2.02 -3.81 8.45
C GLN A 99 3.48 -3.52 8.78
N ILE A 100 3.78 -2.31 9.25
CA ILE A 100 5.08 -1.92 9.81
C ILE A 100 4.98 -1.92 11.34
N PHE A 101 6.01 -2.46 11.98
CA PHE A 101 6.22 -2.38 13.42
C PHE A 101 7.45 -1.51 13.68
N TYR A 102 7.29 -0.48 14.52
CA TYR A 102 8.30 0.51 14.82
C TYR A 102 8.95 0.21 16.16
N PHE A 103 10.28 0.27 16.23
CA PHE A 103 11.05 0.08 17.44
C PHE A 103 11.50 1.39 18.09
N SER A 104 11.36 2.51 17.37
CA SER A 104 11.65 3.86 17.88
C SER A 104 10.62 4.87 17.39
N ASP A 105 10.49 5.97 18.13
CA ASP A 105 9.67 7.10 17.73
C ASP A 105 10.23 7.77 16.48
N ARG A 106 9.35 8.18 15.58
CA ARG A 106 9.70 8.85 14.33
C ARG A 106 9.66 10.35 14.55
N GLN A 107 10.84 10.98 14.57
CA GLN A 107 11.01 12.39 14.90
C GLN A 107 11.05 13.30 13.66
N ILE A 108 11.41 12.74 12.50
CA ILE A 108 11.48 13.52 11.27
C ILE A 108 10.09 13.75 10.68
N THR A 109 9.74 15.02 10.49
CA THR A 109 8.48 15.47 9.90
C THR A 109 8.75 16.42 8.73
N THR A 110 7.74 16.62 7.88
CA THR A 110 7.82 17.57 6.76
C THR A 110 7.50 19.02 7.16
N VAL A 111 7.04 19.24 8.38
CA VAL A 111 6.73 20.59 8.87
C VAL A 111 8.03 21.32 9.17
N ALA A 112 8.29 22.42 8.45
CA ALA A 112 9.43 23.29 8.73
C ALA A 112 9.16 24.05 10.05
N THR A 113 10.13 24.05 10.95
CA THR A 113 10.07 24.77 12.24
C THR A 113 10.14 26.30 12.09
N THR A 114 10.34 26.81 10.87
CA THR A 114 10.44 28.25 10.56
C THR A 114 9.11 29.01 10.67
N THR A 115 7.98 28.30 10.76
CA THR A 115 6.69 28.93 11.06
C THR A 115 6.53 29.01 12.57
N ALA A 116 6.54 30.21 13.13
CA ALA A 116 6.35 30.42 14.56
C ALA A 116 5.05 29.74 15.03
N GLY A 117 5.17 28.71 15.88
CA GLY A 117 4.07 27.94 16.40
C GLY A 117 3.83 26.56 15.73
N ALA A 118 4.58 26.20 14.70
CA ALA A 118 4.52 24.84 14.16
C ALA A 118 5.26 23.87 15.11
N SER A 119 4.51 23.02 15.78
CA SER A 119 5.07 21.95 16.60
C SER A 119 5.37 20.75 15.72
N GLN A 120 6.59 20.23 15.80
CA GLN A 120 6.90 18.92 15.22
C GLN A 120 6.17 17.85 16.02
N THR A 121 5.24 17.14 15.38
CA THR A 121 4.54 16.05 16.04
C THR A 121 5.36 14.78 15.90
N VAL A 122 5.98 14.34 16.99
CA VAL A 122 6.65 13.03 17.05
C VAL A 122 5.58 11.95 16.92
N GLN A 123 5.81 11.00 16.03
CA GLN A 123 4.93 9.85 15.85
C GLN A 123 5.40 8.71 16.75
N THR A 124 4.61 8.41 17.77
CA THR A 124 4.93 7.43 18.83
C THR A 124 4.18 6.11 18.67
N GLN A 125 3.31 5.97 17.67
CA GLN A 125 2.56 4.74 17.44
C GLN A 125 3.51 3.57 17.19
N PRO A 126 3.29 2.40 17.84
CA PRO A 126 4.17 1.23 17.71
C PRO A 126 4.01 0.50 16.39
N SER A 127 2.93 0.74 15.66
CA SER A 127 2.69 0.13 14.36
C SER A 127 2.02 1.11 13.38
N SER A 128 2.10 0.80 12.10
CA SER A 128 1.34 1.49 11.06
C SER A 128 -0.10 0.98 10.99
N ALA A 129 -0.95 1.65 10.22
CA ALA A 129 -2.17 1.02 9.73
C ALA A 129 -1.83 -0.28 8.97
N VAL A 130 -2.74 -1.24 9.00
CA VAL A 130 -2.67 -2.46 8.19
C VAL A 130 -3.03 -2.08 6.76
N ALA A 131 -2.12 -2.33 5.83
CA ALA A 131 -2.33 -2.09 4.41
C ALA A 131 -2.78 -3.36 3.71
N GLY A 132 -3.96 -3.32 3.12
CA GLY A 132 -4.52 -4.38 2.28
C GLY A 132 -4.58 -3.95 0.82
N GLN A 133 -4.29 -4.89 -0.08
CA GLN A 133 -4.42 -4.70 -1.52
C GLN A 133 -5.02 -5.96 -2.14
N LEU A 134 -5.92 -5.77 -3.10
CA LEU A 134 -6.54 -6.83 -3.86
C LEU A 134 -6.56 -6.45 -5.34
N THR A 135 -6.23 -7.40 -6.22
CA THR A 135 -6.45 -7.29 -7.67
C THR A 135 -7.24 -8.50 -8.16
N TRP A 136 -8.10 -8.29 -9.14
CA TRP A 136 -8.93 -9.34 -9.70
C TRP A 136 -9.14 -9.10 -11.19
N GLU A 137 -8.69 -10.06 -11.99
CA GLU A 137 -8.72 -10.05 -13.45
C GLU A 137 -9.36 -11.35 -13.96
N PRO A 138 -10.69 -11.48 -13.86
CA PRO A 138 -11.38 -12.71 -14.26
C PRO A 138 -11.31 -12.99 -15.76
N THR A 139 -11.17 -11.94 -16.57
CA THR A 139 -11.07 -11.99 -18.02
C THR A 139 -10.15 -10.92 -18.55
N ASP A 140 -9.73 -11.02 -19.82
CA ASP A 140 -8.88 -10.00 -20.47
C ASP A 140 -9.58 -8.63 -20.63
N THR A 141 -10.89 -8.58 -20.41
CA THR A 141 -11.72 -7.38 -20.57
C THR A 141 -12.12 -6.73 -19.26
N ILE A 142 -11.94 -7.42 -18.14
CA ILE A 142 -12.31 -6.90 -16.80
C ILE A 142 -11.09 -6.91 -15.92
N TRP A 143 -10.78 -5.74 -15.36
CA TRP A 143 -9.76 -5.56 -14.38
C TRP A 143 -10.28 -4.76 -13.18
N SER A 144 -9.99 -5.17 -11.98
CA SER A 144 -10.40 -4.49 -10.78
C SER A 144 -9.30 -4.50 -9.74
N ALA A 145 -9.25 -3.45 -8.92
CA ALA A 145 -8.38 -3.41 -7.77
C ALA A 145 -9.01 -2.65 -6.60
N ALA A 146 -8.62 -3.03 -5.41
CA ALA A 146 -9.00 -2.36 -4.19
C ALA A 146 -7.78 -2.24 -3.26
N ASN A 147 -7.73 -1.12 -2.53
CA ASN A 147 -6.75 -0.89 -1.48
C ASN A 147 -7.48 -0.40 -0.24
N VAL A 148 -6.99 -0.79 0.93
CA VAL A 148 -7.53 -0.38 2.21
C VAL A 148 -6.40 -0.13 3.20
N LEU A 149 -6.54 0.92 4.00
CA LEU A 149 -5.75 1.18 5.20
C LEU A 149 -6.69 1.09 6.39
N TRP A 150 -6.40 0.16 7.27
CA TRP A 150 -7.17 -0.08 8.48
C TRP A 150 -6.32 0.18 9.71
N ASP A 151 -6.77 1.14 10.54
CA ASP A 151 -6.15 1.40 11.83
C ASP A 151 -6.61 0.35 12.83
N SER A 152 -5.66 -0.43 13.33
CA SER A 152 -5.92 -1.49 14.30
C SER A 152 -6.12 -0.95 15.71
N GLU A 153 -5.66 0.25 16.05
CA GLU A 153 -5.82 0.88 17.35
C GLU A 153 -7.20 1.52 17.48
N GLU A 154 -7.62 2.27 16.46
CA GLU A 154 -8.94 2.90 16.41
C GLU A 154 -10.03 1.97 15.87
N ASN A 155 -9.66 0.80 15.35
CA ASN A 155 -10.54 -0.16 14.69
C ASN A 155 -11.40 0.49 13.60
N SER A 156 -10.79 1.32 12.81
CA SER A 156 -11.45 2.13 11.77
C SER A 156 -10.69 2.07 10.44
N ILE A 157 -11.43 2.27 9.33
CA ILE A 157 -10.80 2.44 8.01
C ILE A 157 -10.36 3.88 7.88
N GLU A 158 -9.06 4.12 7.72
CA GLU A 158 -8.52 5.44 7.43
C GLU A 158 -8.72 5.85 5.98
N GLN A 159 -8.44 4.92 5.07
CA GLN A 159 -8.54 5.16 3.63
C GLN A 159 -8.93 3.88 2.90
N GLY A 160 -9.66 4.03 1.81
CA GLY A 160 -10.00 2.94 0.93
C GLY A 160 -10.25 3.43 -0.49
N ASN A 161 -9.87 2.65 -1.47
CA ASN A 161 -10.28 2.87 -2.85
C ASN A 161 -10.56 1.53 -3.52
N ALA A 162 -11.50 1.55 -4.46
CA ALA A 162 -11.80 0.42 -5.31
C ALA A 162 -12.15 0.95 -6.69
N TYR A 163 -11.74 0.23 -7.73
CA TYR A 163 -12.09 0.55 -9.09
C TYR A 163 -12.25 -0.70 -9.94
N ILE A 164 -13.10 -0.59 -10.95
CA ILE A 164 -13.38 -1.61 -11.95
C ILE A 164 -13.20 -0.96 -13.31
N HIS A 165 -12.47 -1.61 -14.17
CA HIS A 165 -12.30 -1.28 -15.56
C HIS A 165 -12.90 -2.39 -16.42
N TYR A 166 -13.71 -2.01 -17.39
CA TYR A 166 -14.30 -2.94 -18.36
C TYR A 166 -14.07 -2.43 -19.80
N ASP A 167 -13.38 -3.24 -20.58
CA ASP A 167 -13.17 -3.03 -22.01
C ASP A 167 -14.21 -3.82 -22.79
N ALA A 168 -15.22 -3.11 -23.32
CA ALA A 168 -16.19 -3.73 -24.19
C ALA A 168 -15.60 -3.92 -25.58
N LEU A 169 -15.74 -5.12 -26.13
CA LEU A 169 -15.17 -5.53 -27.43
C LEU A 169 -15.61 -4.65 -28.64
N ASN A 170 -16.53 -3.71 -28.42
CA ASN A 170 -16.98 -2.71 -29.40
C ASN A 170 -16.15 -1.42 -29.40
N GLY A 171 -15.06 -1.35 -28.60
CA GLY A 171 -14.19 -0.20 -28.45
C GLY A 171 -14.64 0.80 -27.38
N SER A 172 -15.67 0.49 -26.58
CA SER A 172 -16.10 1.33 -25.45
C SER A 172 -15.39 0.89 -24.16
N LEU A 173 -14.89 1.86 -23.38
CA LEU A 173 -14.23 1.64 -22.09
C LEU A 173 -15.10 2.18 -20.97
N TYR A 174 -15.34 1.38 -19.96
CA TYR A 174 -16.11 1.77 -18.79
C TYR A 174 -15.22 1.70 -17.54
N ASN A 175 -15.23 2.79 -16.76
CA ASN A 175 -14.48 2.89 -15.51
C ASN A 175 -15.43 3.29 -14.39
N LEU A 176 -15.39 2.56 -13.29
CA LEU A 176 -16.07 2.89 -12.06
C LEU A 176 -15.09 2.91 -10.91
N GLY A 177 -15.03 4.00 -10.16
CA GLY A 177 -14.12 4.15 -9.03
C GLY A 177 -14.85 4.67 -7.79
N TYR A 178 -14.49 4.11 -6.65
CA TYR A 178 -14.91 4.57 -5.33
C TYR A 178 -13.68 4.90 -4.49
N ARG A 179 -13.73 6.02 -3.78
CA ARG A 179 -12.68 6.45 -2.86
C ARG A 179 -13.29 6.91 -1.54
N TYR A 180 -12.68 6.47 -0.46
CA TYR A 180 -12.99 6.87 0.91
C TYR A 180 -11.74 7.39 1.61
N SER A 181 -11.86 8.44 2.42
CA SER A 181 -10.82 8.93 3.32
C SER A 181 -11.48 9.50 4.58
N ALA A 182 -11.09 8.99 5.73
CA ALA A 182 -11.63 9.46 7.02
C ALA A 182 -11.25 10.92 7.33
N SER A 183 -10.13 11.40 6.77
CA SER A 183 -9.66 12.79 6.92
C SER A 183 -10.28 13.78 5.91
N ASP A 184 -11.04 13.28 4.93
CA ASP A 184 -11.69 14.15 3.94
C ASP A 184 -13.04 14.64 4.48
N PRO A 185 -13.33 15.96 4.49
CA PRO A 185 -14.62 16.50 4.90
C PRO A 185 -15.82 15.97 4.09
N LEU A 186 -15.59 15.49 2.87
CA LEU A 186 -16.60 14.87 2.00
C LEU A 186 -16.76 13.36 2.25
N GLY A 187 -15.82 12.74 3.00
CA GLY A 187 -15.81 11.33 3.39
C GLY A 187 -15.58 10.36 2.25
N SER A 188 -16.38 10.38 1.22
CA SER A 188 -16.28 9.46 0.08
C SER A 188 -16.60 10.12 -1.25
N THR A 189 -15.94 9.66 -2.32
CA THR A 189 -16.21 10.10 -3.68
C THR A 189 -16.41 8.90 -4.60
N LEU A 190 -17.41 8.98 -5.46
CA LEU A 190 -17.64 8.04 -6.57
C LEU A 190 -17.19 8.71 -7.86
N SER A 191 -16.39 8.03 -8.66
CA SER A 191 -15.99 8.48 -9.99
C SER A 191 -16.47 7.49 -11.06
N GLU A 192 -17.07 7.99 -12.09
CA GLU A 192 -17.53 7.24 -13.25
C GLU A 192 -16.90 7.84 -14.52
N GLY A 193 -16.41 6.99 -15.41
CA GLY A 193 -15.83 7.41 -16.69
C GLY A 193 -16.25 6.47 -17.80
N ILE A 194 -16.75 7.04 -18.88
CA ILE A 194 -17.10 6.34 -20.13
C ILE A 194 -16.30 7.02 -21.25
N ASN A 195 -15.50 6.25 -21.99
CA ASN A 195 -14.79 6.68 -23.20
C ASN A 195 -15.12 5.80 -24.37
#